data_b2a97f96391a8005cf02549ba47b39a7
#
_entry.id   b2a97f96391a8005cf02549ba47b39a7
#
_cell.length_a   1.000
_cell.length_b   1.000
_cell.length_c   1.000
_cell.angle_alpha   90.00
_cell.angle_beta   90.00
_cell.angle_gamma   90.00
#
_symmetry.space_group_name_H-M   'P 1'
#
loop_
_entity.id
_entity.type
_entity.pdbx_description
1 polymer ?
#
loop_
_entity_poly.entity_id
_entity_poly.type
_entity_poly.pdbx_seq_one_letter_code
_entity_poly.pdbx_strand_id
1 'polypeptide(L)'
;MPERPIIVFDVNETLLDLDAIRPFFDRIFSDPAAMRLWFAGLITYSEALTLAGVYVPFTDIGGAVLRMLAATRGITISDADGAELTDRFATMPPHPEVPAALRRLRDHGFRLFTLTDNTLEISGRQLDAEGVMDLFERRFSVDETVRRHKPAPEAYHSVAAALEVDPAGICLIASHVWDTIGAGAAGWQAALILREGNTPLDVGPQPNYIGQDLDAIADQLIERYAAAANASRSGR
;
A
#
# COMPACT_ATOMS: atom_id res chain seq x y z
N MET A 1 -20.12 -11.10 -18.91
CA MET A 1 -18.95 -11.58 -18.16
C MET A 1 -18.70 -10.58 -17.06
N PRO A 2 -18.41 -10.98 -15.82
CA PRO A 2 -17.78 -10.03 -14.95
C PRO A 2 -16.45 -9.62 -15.61
N GLU A 3 -16.31 -8.34 -15.90
CA GLU A 3 -15.08 -7.76 -16.40
C GLU A 3 -13.99 -7.95 -15.34
N ARG A 4 -12.74 -8.23 -15.76
CA ARG A 4 -11.64 -8.30 -14.78
C ARG A 4 -11.52 -6.96 -14.08
N PRO A 5 -11.39 -6.94 -12.74
CA PRO A 5 -11.20 -5.68 -12.05
C PRO A 5 -9.83 -5.09 -12.43
N ILE A 6 -9.77 -3.79 -12.39
CA ILE A 6 -8.51 -3.06 -12.36
C ILE A 6 -7.90 -3.32 -10.97
N ILE A 7 -6.61 -3.66 -10.94
CA ILE A 7 -5.90 -3.89 -9.68
C ILE A 7 -5.12 -2.64 -9.31
N VAL A 8 -5.37 -2.14 -8.10
CA VAL A 8 -4.64 -1.02 -7.52
C VAL A 8 -3.89 -1.52 -6.29
N PHE A 9 -2.59 -1.28 -6.22
CA PHE A 9 -1.75 -1.71 -5.11
C PHE A 9 -1.45 -0.55 -4.17
N ASP A 10 -1.56 -0.78 -2.87
CA ASP A 10 -0.73 -0.07 -1.91
C ASP A 10 0.74 -0.42 -2.13
N VAL A 11 1.65 0.44 -1.68
CA VAL A 11 3.08 0.29 -1.96
C VAL A 11 3.87 -0.15 -0.72
N ASN A 12 3.83 0.66 0.35
CA ASN A 12 4.63 0.41 1.55
C ASN A 12 4.16 -0.84 2.30
N GLU A 13 5.07 -1.74 2.64
CA GLU A 13 4.80 -3.03 3.28
C GLU A 13 3.92 -3.99 2.45
N THR A 14 3.15 -3.51 1.49
CA THR A 14 2.36 -4.34 0.57
C THR A 14 3.25 -4.95 -0.52
N LEU A 15 3.90 -4.11 -1.29
CA LEU A 15 4.85 -4.50 -2.34
C LEU A 15 6.29 -4.52 -1.83
N LEU A 16 6.64 -3.61 -0.91
CA LEU A 16 7.99 -3.36 -0.43
C LEU A 16 8.17 -3.89 0.99
N ASP A 17 9.34 -4.47 1.26
CA ASP A 17 9.69 -5.02 2.56
C ASP A 17 10.06 -3.91 3.56
N LEU A 18 9.13 -3.60 4.46
CA LEU A 18 9.34 -2.61 5.52
C LEU A 18 10.46 -3.02 6.50
N ASP A 19 10.71 -4.31 6.66
CA ASP A 19 11.76 -4.80 7.57
C ASP A 19 13.18 -4.40 7.11
N ALA A 20 13.36 -3.99 5.87
CA ALA A 20 14.61 -3.45 5.37
C ALA A 20 15.07 -2.18 6.12
N ILE A 21 14.16 -1.44 6.75
CA ILE A 21 14.50 -0.27 7.57
C ILE A 21 14.75 -0.62 9.05
N ARG A 22 14.48 -1.85 9.49
CA ARG A 22 14.66 -2.31 10.88
C ARG A 22 16.06 -2.03 11.44
N PRO A 23 17.19 -2.27 10.72
CA PRO A 23 18.52 -2.00 11.25
C PRO A 23 18.75 -0.54 11.67
N PHE A 24 18.07 0.42 11.03
CA PHE A 24 18.10 1.82 11.44
C PHE A 24 17.49 2.00 12.84
N PHE A 25 16.32 1.42 13.08
CA PHE A 25 15.62 1.51 14.36
C PHE A 25 16.37 0.78 15.48
N ASP A 26 16.94 -0.39 15.20
CA ASP A 26 17.74 -1.15 16.15
C ASP A 26 18.97 -0.35 16.61
N ARG A 27 19.63 0.35 15.68
CA ARG A 27 20.78 1.23 15.98
C ARG A 27 20.39 2.40 16.87
N ILE A 28 19.26 3.06 16.59
CA ILE A 28 18.83 4.27 17.29
C ILE A 28 18.19 3.95 18.66
N PHE A 29 17.31 2.96 18.70
CA PHE A 29 16.42 2.74 19.84
C PHE A 29 16.81 1.56 20.71
N SER A 30 17.59 0.61 20.20
CA SER A 30 17.88 -0.67 20.86
C SER A 30 16.60 -1.38 21.37
N ASP A 31 15.50 -1.23 20.63
CA ASP A 31 14.16 -1.75 20.93
C ASP A 31 13.54 -2.34 19.66
N PRO A 32 13.33 -3.66 19.59
CA PRO A 32 12.77 -4.30 18.39
C PRO A 32 11.35 -3.84 18.03
N ALA A 33 10.61 -3.23 18.97
CA ALA A 33 9.29 -2.69 18.71
C ALA A 33 9.31 -1.27 18.10
N ALA A 34 10.46 -0.58 18.13
CA ALA A 34 10.51 0.84 17.76
C ALA A 34 10.08 1.12 16.32
N MET A 35 10.47 0.27 15.37
CA MET A 35 10.07 0.41 13.97
C MET A 35 8.55 0.29 13.80
N ARG A 36 7.94 -0.71 14.38
CA ARG A 36 6.48 -0.92 14.30
C ARG A 36 5.71 0.17 15.02
N LEU A 37 6.20 0.68 16.15
CA LEU A 37 5.61 1.82 16.86
C LEU A 37 5.71 3.11 16.03
N TRP A 38 6.86 3.33 15.38
CA TRP A 38 7.04 4.47 14.47
C TRP A 38 6.05 4.37 13.30
N PHE A 39 5.95 3.22 12.64
CA PHE A 39 5.07 3.06 11.49
C PHE A 39 3.60 3.20 11.88
N ALA A 40 3.18 2.60 13.00
CA ALA A 40 1.82 2.77 13.53
C ALA A 40 1.52 4.25 13.86
N GLY A 41 2.49 4.97 14.43
CA GLY A 41 2.39 6.40 14.67
C GLY A 41 2.28 7.23 13.39
N LEU A 42 3.06 6.89 12.36
CA LEU A 42 3.00 7.52 11.04
C LEU A 42 1.60 7.40 10.44
N ILE A 43 1.00 6.21 10.44
CA ILE A 43 -0.37 5.99 9.97
C ILE A 43 -1.37 6.78 10.85
N THR A 44 -1.30 6.64 12.17
CA THR A 44 -2.21 7.32 13.10
C THR A 44 -2.22 8.83 12.89
N TYR A 45 -1.05 9.45 12.73
CA TYR A 45 -0.99 10.92 12.57
C TYR A 45 -1.32 11.37 11.14
N SER A 46 -1.08 10.56 10.12
CA SER A 46 -1.57 10.87 8.76
C SER A 46 -3.10 10.88 8.71
N GLU A 47 -3.75 9.90 9.34
CA GLU A 47 -5.20 9.83 9.48
C GLU A 47 -5.75 10.99 10.34
N ALA A 48 -5.14 11.27 11.48
CA ALA A 48 -5.57 12.35 12.38
C ALA A 48 -5.47 13.73 11.70
N LEU A 49 -4.38 14.02 11.00
CA LEU A 49 -4.22 15.25 10.24
C LEU A 49 -5.25 15.35 9.12
N THR A 50 -5.48 14.26 8.39
CA THR A 50 -6.50 14.20 7.34
C THR A 50 -7.90 14.45 7.90
N LEU A 51 -8.24 13.85 9.04
CA LEU A 51 -9.53 14.06 9.71
C LEU A 51 -9.69 15.50 10.19
N ALA A 52 -8.60 16.14 10.65
CA ALA A 52 -8.57 17.54 11.04
C ALA A 52 -8.58 18.52 9.85
N GLY A 53 -8.55 18.03 8.61
CA GLY A 53 -8.50 18.87 7.40
C GLY A 53 -7.13 19.51 7.14
N VAL A 54 -6.06 18.96 7.72
CA VAL A 54 -4.68 19.42 7.57
C VAL A 54 -3.92 18.42 6.69
N TYR A 55 -3.21 18.93 5.69
CA TYR A 55 -2.33 18.10 4.88
C TYR A 55 -0.86 18.41 5.19
N VAL A 56 -0.09 17.35 5.42
CA VAL A 56 1.37 17.35 5.55
C VAL A 56 1.88 16.16 4.73
N PRO A 57 2.97 16.29 3.95
CA PRO A 57 3.53 15.16 3.21
C PRO A 57 3.86 13.96 4.11
N PHE A 58 3.63 12.75 3.62
CA PHE A 58 3.75 11.52 4.41
C PHE A 58 5.16 11.33 5.01
N THR A 59 6.20 11.65 4.24
CA THR A 59 7.59 11.61 4.72
C THR A 59 7.87 12.61 5.83
N ASP A 60 7.25 13.79 5.79
CA ASP A 60 7.42 14.81 6.83
C ASP A 60 6.77 14.37 8.14
N ILE A 61 5.59 13.72 8.05
CA ILE A 61 4.93 13.09 9.20
C ILE A 61 5.85 11.99 9.77
N GLY A 62 6.45 11.14 8.91
CA GLY A 62 7.38 10.11 9.31
C GLY A 62 8.58 10.64 10.08
N GLY A 63 9.18 11.73 9.61
CA GLY A 63 10.27 12.41 10.32
C GLY A 63 9.84 13.01 11.66
N ALA A 64 8.63 13.60 11.72
CA ALA A 64 8.08 14.14 12.95
C ALA A 64 7.79 13.04 14.00
N VAL A 65 7.21 11.91 13.57
CA VAL A 65 6.93 10.76 14.43
C VAL A 65 8.23 10.12 14.94
N LEU A 66 9.28 10.05 14.10
CA LEU A 66 10.60 9.59 14.55
C LEU A 66 11.13 10.45 15.71
N ARG A 67 11.12 11.78 15.54
CA ARG A 67 11.56 12.72 16.61
C ARG A 67 10.69 12.60 17.86
N MET A 68 9.39 12.48 17.70
CA MET A 68 8.45 12.31 18.79
C MET A 68 8.70 11.02 19.58
N LEU A 69 8.88 9.90 18.89
CA LEU A 69 9.21 8.60 19.52
C LEU A 69 10.55 8.65 20.26
N ALA A 70 11.57 9.27 19.66
CA ALA A 70 12.88 9.46 20.26
C ALA A 70 12.81 10.33 21.53
N ALA A 71 12.07 11.42 21.50
CA ALA A 71 11.91 12.32 22.63
C ALA A 71 11.27 11.62 23.84
N THR A 72 10.29 10.72 23.64
CA THR A 72 9.71 9.92 24.75
C THR A 72 10.72 8.99 25.44
N ARG A 73 11.87 8.74 24.81
CA ARG A 73 12.93 7.86 25.29
C ARG A 73 14.22 8.62 25.65
N GLY A 74 14.18 9.95 25.62
CA GLY A 74 15.36 10.79 25.90
C GLY A 74 16.44 10.69 24.84
N ILE A 75 16.10 10.25 23.61
CA ILE A 75 17.01 10.14 22.47
C ILE A 75 16.89 11.39 21.61
N THR A 76 18.03 11.89 21.11
CA THR A 76 18.06 12.99 20.14
C THR A 76 18.29 12.43 18.74
N ILE A 77 17.45 12.80 17.80
CA ILE A 77 17.60 12.49 16.36
C ILE A 77 18.36 13.64 15.69
N SER A 78 19.46 13.30 15.03
CA SER A 78 20.19 14.27 14.19
C SER A 78 19.53 14.44 12.82
N ASP A 79 19.88 15.50 12.11
CA ASP A 79 19.46 15.70 10.72
C ASP A 79 19.95 14.56 9.81
N ALA A 80 21.14 14.01 10.10
CA ALA A 80 21.70 12.86 9.38
C ALA A 80 20.85 11.58 9.59
N ASP A 81 20.37 11.34 10.81
CA ASP A 81 19.47 10.21 11.09
C ASP A 81 18.12 10.35 10.33
N GLY A 82 17.57 11.56 10.29
CA GLY A 82 16.36 11.86 9.51
C GLY A 82 16.55 11.60 8.03
N ALA A 83 17.67 12.07 7.46
CA ALA A 83 18.01 11.85 6.05
C ALA A 83 18.24 10.35 5.75
N GLU A 84 18.92 9.63 6.64
CA GLU A 84 19.13 8.17 6.51
C GLU A 84 17.79 7.41 6.47
N LEU A 85 16.86 7.72 7.39
CA LEU A 85 15.55 7.07 7.37
C LEU A 85 14.80 7.33 6.06
N THR A 86 14.81 8.58 5.59
CA THR A 86 14.14 8.95 4.34
C THR A 86 14.73 8.18 3.15
N ASP A 87 16.06 8.09 3.08
CA ASP A 87 16.73 7.36 2.00
C ASP A 87 16.45 5.86 2.04
N ARG A 88 16.56 5.23 3.22
CA ARG A 88 16.23 3.82 3.41
C ARG A 88 14.78 3.52 3.06
N PHE A 89 13.85 4.38 3.46
CA PHE A 89 12.43 4.24 3.14
C PHE A 89 12.15 4.36 1.64
N ALA A 90 12.87 5.24 0.95
CA ALA A 90 12.76 5.42 -0.50
C ALA A 90 13.47 4.32 -1.32
N THR A 91 14.24 3.44 -0.68
CA THR A 91 15.00 2.37 -1.34
C THR A 91 14.71 0.97 -0.77
N MET A 92 13.56 0.80 -0.11
CA MET A 92 13.11 -0.51 0.36
C MET A 92 12.97 -1.48 -0.82
N PRO A 93 13.50 -2.71 -0.72
CA PRO A 93 13.34 -3.72 -1.76
C PRO A 93 11.89 -4.23 -1.79
N PRO A 94 11.40 -4.75 -2.92
CA PRO A 94 10.15 -5.48 -2.96
C PRO A 94 10.28 -6.80 -2.19
N HIS A 95 9.14 -7.32 -1.71
CA HIS A 95 9.11 -8.70 -1.23
C HIS A 95 9.48 -9.67 -2.37
N PRO A 96 10.12 -10.81 -2.07
CA PRO A 96 10.74 -11.69 -3.08
C PRO A 96 9.78 -12.17 -4.18
N GLU A 97 8.51 -12.42 -3.85
CA GLU A 97 7.51 -12.91 -4.79
C GLU A 97 6.90 -11.81 -5.67
N VAL A 98 6.99 -10.55 -5.26
CA VAL A 98 6.26 -9.43 -5.89
C VAL A 98 6.57 -9.28 -7.38
N PRO A 99 7.83 -9.26 -7.85
CA PRO A 99 8.09 -9.09 -9.27
C PRO A 99 7.50 -10.20 -10.15
N ALA A 100 7.50 -11.45 -9.67
CA ALA A 100 6.94 -12.59 -10.40
C ALA A 100 5.41 -12.55 -10.41
N ALA A 101 4.78 -12.28 -9.26
CA ALA A 101 3.34 -12.19 -9.12
C ALA A 101 2.73 -11.05 -9.96
N LEU A 102 3.37 -9.88 -10.00
CA LEU A 102 2.93 -8.75 -10.84
C LEU A 102 2.97 -9.10 -12.33
N ARG A 103 4.07 -9.74 -12.83
CA ARG A 103 4.14 -10.19 -14.22
C ARG A 103 3.04 -11.21 -14.52
N ARG A 104 2.83 -12.17 -13.64
CA ARG A 104 1.79 -13.19 -13.78
C ARG A 104 0.37 -12.59 -13.86
N LEU A 105 0.04 -11.59 -13.05
CA LEU A 105 -1.23 -10.86 -13.14
C LEU A 105 -1.38 -10.16 -14.50
N ARG A 106 -0.33 -9.49 -15.00
CA ARG A 106 -0.35 -8.85 -16.33
C ARG A 106 -0.54 -9.86 -17.44
N ASP A 107 0.18 -10.98 -17.41
CA ASP A 107 0.09 -12.06 -18.41
C ASP A 107 -1.32 -12.65 -18.49
N HIS A 108 -2.06 -12.62 -17.38
CA HIS A 108 -3.48 -12.98 -17.32
C HIS A 108 -4.43 -11.82 -17.64
N GLY A 109 -3.90 -10.69 -18.11
CA GLY A 109 -4.69 -9.56 -18.63
C GLY A 109 -5.29 -8.64 -17.55
N PHE A 110 -4.75 -8.63 -16.33
CA PHE A 110 -5.08 -7.61 -15.34
C PHE A 110 -4.31 -6.31 -15.63
N ARG A 111 -4.99 -5.19 -15.44
CA ARG A 111 -4.39 -3.85 -15.50
C ARG A 111 -3.93 -3.46 -14.11
N LEU A 112 -2.67 -3.04 -13.97
CA LEU A 112 -2.03 -2.80 -12.67
C LEU A 112 -1.74 -1.31 -12.46
N PHE A 113 -2.06 -0.81 -11.28
CA PHE A 113 -1.87 0.57 -10.84
C PHE A 113 -1.37 0.58 -9.39
N THR A 114 -0.85 1.71 -8.92
CA THR A 114 -0.57 1.92 -7.49
C THR A 114 -1.32 3.13 -6.96
N LEU A 115 -1.65 3.11 -5.66
CA LEU A 115 -2.12 4.25 -4.89
C LEU A 115 -1.32 4.33 -3.58
N THR A 116 -0.56 5.41 -3.41
CA THR A 116 0.33 5.61 -2.26
C THR A 116 0.08 6.95 -1.57
N ASP A 117 0.40 7.01 -0.28
CA ASP A 117 0.47 8.26 0.48
C ASP A 117 1.77 9.03 0.26
N ASN A 118 2.82 8.37 -0.26
CA ASN A 118 4.07 9.02 -0.66
C ASN A 118 3.90 9.90 -1.89
N THR A 119 4.82 10.85 -2.08
CA THR A 119 4.96 11.58 -3.35
C THR A 119 5.31 10.65 -4.51
N LEU A 120 5.01 11.05 -5.76
CA LEU A 120 5.41 10.27 -6.94
C LEU A 120 6.94 10.16 -7.08
N GLU A 121 7.71 11.12 -6.55
CA GLU A 121 9.17 11.06 -6.51
C GLU A 121 9.64 9.87 -5.64
N ILE A 122 9.18 9.81 -4.39
CA ILE A 122 9.53 8.72 -3.46
C ILE A 122 9.04 7.38 -4.01
N SER A 123 7.79 7.30 -4.44
CA SER A 123 7.21 6.09 -5.04
C SER A 123 7.97 5.66 -6.31
N GLY A 124 8.51 6.62 -7.09
CA GLY A 124 9.37 6.32 -8.24
C GLY A 124 10.65 5.62 -7.83
N ARG A 125 11.37 6.17 -6.88
CA ARG A 125 12.61 5.57 -6.34
C ARG A 125 12.36 4.16 -5.77
N GLN A 126 11.25 3.99 -5.07
CA GLN A 126 10.85 2.71 -4.48
C GLN A 126 10.59 1.61 -5.51
N LEU A 127 9.93 1.94 -6.62
CA LEU A 127 9.52 0.93 -7.61
C LEU A 127 10.52 0.72 -8.75
N ASP A 128 11.47 1.66 -8.93
CA ASP A 128 12.50 1.59 -9.97
C ASP A 128 13.60 0.56 -9.62
N ALA A 129 13.91 0.41 -8.32
CA ALA A 129 15.06 -0.35 -7.84
C ALA A 129 15.09 -1.82 -8.33
N GLU A 130 13.94 -2.44 -8.60
CA GLU A 130 13.83 -3.86 -9.02
C GLU A 130 13.12 -4.01 -10.37
N GLY A 131 13.01 -2.93 -11.14
CA GLY A 131 12.37 -2.94 -12.47
C GLY A 131 10.89 -3.32 -12.44
N VAL A 132 10.19 -3.05 -11.33
CA VAL A 132 8.76 -3.31 -11.24
C VAL A 132 7.90 -2.12 -11.66
N MET A 133 8.50 -0.93 -11.76
CA MET A 133 7.78 0.29 -12.13
C MET A 133 7.07 0.16 -13.49
N ASP A 134 7.71 -0.45 -14.49
CA ASP A 134 7.16 -0.66 -15.84
C ASP A 134 6.01 -1.68 -15.89
N LEU A 135 5.74 -2.36 -14.77
CA LEU A 135 4.60 -3.26 -14.66
C LEU A 135 3.28 -2.52 -14.39
N PHE A 136 3.34 -1.27 -13.95
CA PHE A 136 2.17 -0.44 -13.67
C PHE A 136 1.86 0.50 -14.84
N GLU A 137 0.58 0.56 -15.24
CA GLU A 137 0.14 1.50 -16.29
C GLU A 137 0.19 2.96 -15.82
N ARG A 138 -0.09 3.18 -14.53
CA ARG A 138 -0.01 4.49 -13.87
C ARG A 138 0.16 4.33 -12.37
N ARG A 139 0.86 5.28 -11.77
CA ARG A 139 1.00 5.45 -10.34
C ARG A 139 0.17 6.64 -9.87
N PHE A 140 -0.58 6.45 -8.79
CA PHE A 140 -1.33 7.51 -8.13
C PHE A 140 -0.73 7.82 -6.77
N SER A 141 -0.70 9.10 -6.44
CA SER A 141 -0.27 9.62 -5.15
C SER A 141 -1.35 10.56 -4.60
N VAL A 142 -1.66 10.42 -3.33
CA VAL A 142 -2.58 11.34 -2.65
C VAL A 142 -2.00 12.75 -2.55
N ASP A 143 -0.65 12.88 -2.51
CA ASP A 143 0.05 14.17 -2.45
C ASP A 143 -0.26 15.03 -3.68
N GLU A 144 -0.29 14.43 -4.85
CA GLU A 144 -0.49 15.12 -6.12
C GLU A 144 -1.97 15.19 -6.56
N THR A 145 -2.86 14.50 -5.85
CA THR A 145 -4.28 14.46 -6.22
C THR A 145 -5.14 15.19 -5.19
N VAL A 146 -5.53 14.50 -4.13
CA VAL A 146 -6.56 14.98 -3.18
C VAL A 146 -5.98 15.61 -1.92
N ARG A 147 -4.70 15.40 -1.63
CA ARG A 147 -4.03 15.86 -0.41
C ARG A 147 -4.79 15.46 0.85
N ARG A 148 -5.25 14.23 0.86
CA ARG A 148 -5.91 13.54 1.97
C ARG A 148 -5.40 12.12 2.00
N HIS A 149 -4.76 11.74 3.10
CA HIS A 149 -4.19 10.40 3.24
C HIS A 149 -5.28 9.33 3.27
N LYS A 150 -4.93 8.15 2.77
CA LYS A 150 -5.72 6.95 3.01
C LYS A 150 -5.91 6.77 4.53
N PRO A 151 -7.04 6.25 5.00
CA PRO A 151 -8.16 5.68 4.24
C PRO A 151 -9.26 6.69 3.86
N ALA A 152 -8.99 7.98 3.69
CA ALA A 152 -10.00 8.95 3.28
C ALA A 152 -10.63 8.54 1.94
N PRO A 153 -12.00 8.51 1.82
CA PRO A 153 -12.68 8.06 0.61
C PRO A 153 -12.27 8.80 -0.65
N GLU A 154 -11.88 10.07 -0.52
CA GLU A 154 -11.45 10.92 -1.63
C GLU A 154 -10.21 10.35 -2.34
N ALA A 155 -9.31 9.68 -1.61
CA ALA A 155 -8.13 9.04 -2.20
C ALA A 155 -8.54 7.98 -3.24
N TYR A 156 -9.47 7.10 -2.88
CA TYR A 156 -9.96 6.02 -3.75
C TYR A 156 -10.85 6.56 -4.88
N HIS A 157 -11.76 7.47 -4.56
CA HIS A 157 -12.65 8.09 -5.55
C HIS A 157 -11.85 8.84 -6.63
N SER A 158 -10.71 9.46 -6.28
CA SER A 158 -9.86 10.16 -7.26
C SER A 158 -9.29 9.20 -8.30
N VAL A 159 -8.93 7.97 -7.89
CA VAL A 159 -8.43 6.94 -8.81
C VAL A 159 -9.55 6.44 -9.73
N ALA A 160 -10.72 6.11 -9.17
CA ALA A 160 -11.87 5.65 -9.96
C ALA A 160 -12.27 6.69 -11.02
N ALA A 161 -12.32 7.98 -10.62
CA ALA A 161 -12.59 9.09 -11.52
C ALA A 161 -11.52 9.26 -12.62
N ALA A 162 -10.23 9.17 -12.24
CA ALA A 162 -9.12 9.32 -13.18
C ALA A 162 -9.01 8.16 -14.19
N LEU A 163 -9.54 6.98 -13.84
CA LEU A 163 -9.59 5.80 -14.71
C LEU A 163 -10.94 5.67 -15.44
N GLU A 164 -11.92 6.51 -15.12
CA GLU A 164 -13.29 6.51 -15.68
C GLU A 164 -13.97 5.14 -15.52
N VAL A 165 -13.81 4.52 -14.34
CA VAL A 165 -14.37 3.19 -14.01
C VAL A 165 -15.30 3.24 -12.81
N ASP A 166 -16.29 2.33 -12.80
CA ASP A 166 -17.12 2.10 -11.64
C ASP A 166 -16.27 1.59 -10.47
N PRO A 167 -16.43 2.12 -9.24
CA PRO A 167 -15.73 1.63 -8.06
C PRO A 167 -15.76 0.11 -7.89
N ALA A 168 -16.89 -0.55 -8.18
CA ALA A 168 -17.02 -2.01 -8.10
C ALA A 168 -16.13 -2.78 -9.10
N GLY A 169 -15.61 -2.11 -10.13
CA GLY A 169 -14.66 -2.64 -11.11
C GLY A 169 -13.19 -2.51 -10.67
N ILE A 170 -12.92 -2.07 -9.44
CA ILE A 170 -11.56 -1.91 -8.92
C ILE A 170 -11.36 -2.86 -7.73
N CYS A 171 -10.17 -3.45 -7.63
CA CYS A 171 -9.75 -4.23 -6.47
C CYS A 171 -8.45 -3.64 -5.91
N LEU A 172 -8.48 -3.17 -4.66
CA LEU A 172 -7.27 -2.82 -3.92
C LEU A 172 -6.57 -4.10 -3.46
N ILE A 173 -5.25 -4.14 -3.57
CA ILE A 173 -4.41 -5.13 -2.87
C ILE A 173 -3.54 -4.37 -1.87
N ALA A 174 -3.68 -4.69 -0.59
CA ALA A 174 -2.95 -4.05 0.50
C ALA A 174 -2.62 -5.05 1.61
N SER A 175 -1.56 -4.77 2.38
CA SER A 175 -1.24 -5.50 3.62
C SER A 175 -1.89 -4.90 4.86
N HIS A 176 -2.50 -3.74 4.74
CA HIS A 176 -3.05 -3.00 5.87
C HIS A 176 -4.59 -3.04 5.88
N VAL A 177 -5.15 -3.41 7.04
CA VAL A 177 -6.60 -3.49 7.23
C VAL A 177 -7.26 -2.12 7.07
N TRP A 178 -6.65 -1.05 7.57
CA TRP A 178 -7.20 0.30 7.42
C TRP A 178 -7.36 0.71 5.94
N ASP A 179 -6.44 0.27 5.07
CA ASP A 179 -6.51 0.55 3.63
C ASP A 179 -7.62 -0.27 2.96
N THR A 180 -7.75 -1.56 3.31
CA THR A 180 -8.87 -2.38 2.81
C THR A 180 -10.24 -1.90 3.30
N ILE A 181 -10.32 -1.35 4.52
CA ILE A 181 -11.53 -0.68 5.03
C ILE A 181 -11.86 0.54 4.17
N GLY A 182 -10.88 1.40 3.89
CA GLY A 182 -11.06 2.59 3.06
C GLY A 182 -11.55 2.26 1.65
N ALA A 183 -10.92 1.28 1.01
CA ALA A 183 -11.30 0.79 -0.31
C ALA A 183 -12.73 0.23 -0.31
N GLY A 184 -13.07 -0.62 0.66
CA GLY A 184 -14.43 -1.18 0.80
C GLY A 184 -15.50 -0.11 1.05
N ALA A 185 -15.20 0.89 1.87
CA ALA A 185 -16.08 2.03 2.11
C ALA A 185 -16.28 2.91 0.87
N ALA A 186 -15.27 2.97 -0.02
CA ALA A 186 -15.34 3.66 -1.31
C ALA A 186 -16.01 2.81 -2.42
N GLY A 187 -16.51 1.62 -2.11
CA GLY A 187 -17.19 0.74 -3.05
C GLY A 187 -16.27 -0.16 -3.88
N TRP A 188 -14.97 -0.22 -3.57
CA TRP A 188 -14.03 -1.12 -4.23
C TRP A 188 -14.09 -2.53 -3.65
N GLN A 189 -13.62 -3.51 -4.42
CA GLN A 189 -13.18 -4.78 -3.86
C GLN A 189 -11.84 -4.58 -3.15
N ALA A 190 -11.54 -5.46 -2.18
CA ALA A 190 -10.27 -5.43 -1.49
C ALA A 190 -9.69 -6.83 -1.30
N ALA A 191 -8.37 -6.93 -1.38
CA ALA A 191 -7.58 -8.11 -1.05
C ALA A 191 -6.57 -7.76 0.05
N LEU A 192 -6.53 -8.56 1.11
CA LEU A 192 -5.61 -8.39 2.23
C LEU A 192 -4.48 -9.40 2.13
N ILE A 193 -3.24 -8.92 2.07
CA ILE A 193 -2.02 -9.73 2.20
C ILE A 193 -1.64 -9.78 3.69
N LEU A 194 -1.46 -10.98 4.23
CA LEU A 194 -1.07 -11.19 5.63
C LEU A 194 0.46 -11.12 5.77
N ARG A 195 1.04 -9.92 5.65
CA ARG A 195 2.45 -9.70 5.99
C ARG A 195 2.66 -9.91 7.49
N GLU A 196 3.90 -10.13 7.91
CA GLU A 196 4.24 -10.36 9.31
C GLU A 196 3.69 -9.23 10.21
N GLY A 197 2.95 -9.61 11.24
CA GLY A 197 2.30 -8.68 12.17
C GLY A 197 0.93 -8.16 11.73
N ASN A 198 0.45 -8.50 10.52
CA ASN A 198 -0.88 -8.13 10.03
C ASN A 198 -1.85 -9.31 10.09
N THR A 199 -3.08 -9.03 10.52
CA THR A 199 -4.17 -10.00 10.62
C THR A 199 -5.50 -9.30 10.33
N PRO A 200 -6.52 -10.00 9.82
CA PRO A 200 -7.84 -9.40 9.59
C PRO A 200 -8.43 -8.81 10.87
N LEU A 201 -9.14 -7.69 10.71
CA LEU A 201 -10.01 -7.12 11.74
C LEU A 201 -11.44 -7.64 11.52
N ASP A 202 -12.08 -8.14 12.55
CA ASP A 202 -13.40 -8.81 12.49
C ASP A 202 -14.60 -7.84 12.53
N VAL A 203 -14.34 -6.53 12.32
CA VAL A 203 -15.36 -5.48 12.24
C VAL A 203 -15.13 -4.58 11.01
N GLY A 204 -16.19 -3.90 10.56
CA GLY A 204 -16.15 -3.04 9.38
C GLY A 204 -16.22 -3.81 8.05
N PRO A 205 -15.94 -3.14 6.92
CA PRO A 205 -15.86 -3.77 5.61
C PRO A 205 -14.81 -4.88 5.58
N GLN A 206 -15.18 -6.07 5.11
CA GLN A 206 -14.30 -7.22 5.03
C GLN A 206 -13.66 -7.33 3.64
N PRO A 207 -12.37 -7.73 3.53
CA PRO A 207 -11.75 -7.95 2.24
C PRO A 207 -12.41 -9.14 1.49
N ASN A 208 -12.47 -9.03 0.17
CA ASN A 208 -13.02 -10.08 -0.71
C ASN A 208 -12.08 -11.28 -0.85
N TYR A 209 -10.77 -11.03 -0.67
CA TYR A 209 -9.69 -12.01 -0.78
C TYR A 209 -8.72 -11.85 0.39
N ILE A 210 -8.18 -12.96 0.87
CA ILE A 210 -7.13 -12.97 1.89
C ILE A 210 -6.08 -14.00 1.46
N GLY A 211 -4.81 -13.60 1.51
CA GLY A 211 -3.68 -14.47 1.17
C GLY A 211 -2.46 -14.19 2.02
N GLN A 212 -1.55 -15.17 2.12
CA GLN A 212 -0.32 -15.02 2.91
C GLN A 212 0.70 -14.10 2.23
N ASP A 213 0.63 -14.02 0.89
CA ASP A 213 1.51 -13.25 0.05
C ASP A 213 0.78 -12.82 -1.24
N LEU A 214 1.48 -12.10 -2.11
CA LEU A 214 0.91 -11.67 -3.39
C LEU A 214 0.67 -12.83 -4.35
N ASP A 215 1.44 -13.91 -4.28
CA ASP A 215 1.21 -15.10 -5.10
C ASP A 215 -0.13 -15.75 -4.78
N ALA A 216 -0.46 -15.90 -3.50
CA ALA A 216 -1.74 -16.47 -3.06
C ALA A 216 -2.94 -15.59 -3.47
N ILE A 217 -2.80 -14.27 -3.46
CA ILE A 217 -3.85 -13.36 -3.97
C ILE A 217 -3.97 -13.46 -5.49
N ALA A 218 -2.85 -13.52 -6.21
CA ALA A 218 -2.84 -13.65 -7.66
C ALA A 218 -3.53 -14.96 -8.12
N ASP A 219 -3.28 -16.07 -7.42
CA ASP A 219 -3.95 -17.35 -7.70
C ASP A 219 -5.47 -17.22 -7.57
N GLN A 220 -5.97 -16.68 -6.47
CA GLN A 220 -7.40 -16.48 -6.25
C GLN A 220 -8.06 -15.63 -7.33
N LEU A 221 -7.39 -14.52 -7.73
CA LEU A 221 -7.89 -13.63 -8.78
C LEU A 221 -7.89 -14.32 -10.14
N ILE A 222 -6.79 -14.99 -10.51
CA ILE A 222 -6.66 -15.67 -11.79
C ILE A 222 -7.71 -16.80 -11.91
N GLU A 223 -7.84 -17.65 -10.91
CA GLU A 223 -8.83 -18.74 -10.89
C GLU A 223 -10.26 -18.23 -11.03
N ARG A 224 -10.62 -17.21 -10.26
CA ARG A 224 -11.96 -16.61 -10.30
C ARG A 224 -12.33 -16.11 -11.68
N TYR A 225 -11.41 -15.39 -12.35
CA TYR A 225 -11.72 -14.76 -13.64
C TYR A 225 -11.43 -15.68 -14.83
N ALA A 226 -10.61 -16.73 -14.70
CA ALA A 226 -10.51 -17.80 -15.69
C ALA A 226 -11.77 -18.69 -15.73
N ALA A 227 -12.30 -19.07 -14.57
CA ALA A 227 -13.54 -19.84 -14.46
C ALA A 227 -14.73 -19.09 -15.08
N ALA A 228 -14.84 -17.78 -14.83
CA ALA A 228 -15.88 -16.94 -15.42
C ALA A 228 -15.79 -16.87 -16.97
N ALA A 229 -14.57 -16.86 -17.52
CA ALA A 229 -14.35 -16.88 -18.98
C ALA A 229 -14.79 -18.20 -19.63
N ASN A 230 -14.56 -19.32 -18.96
CA ASN A 230 -14.96 -20.66 -19.46
C ASN A 230 -16.47 -20.90 -19.37
N ALA A 231 -17.13 -20.48 -18.29
CA ALA A 231 -18.56 -20.61 -18.11
C ALA A 231 -19.38 -19.88 -19.19
N SER A 232 -18.89 -18.74 -19.68
CA SER A 232 -19.56 -17.96 -20.72
C SER A 232 -19.31 -18.50 -22.14
N ARG A 233 -18.31 -19.36 -22.36
CA ARG A 233 -18.07 -20.07 -23.64
C ARG A 233 -18.94 -21.33 -23.75
N SER A 234 -19.26 -21.99 -22.65
CA SER A 234 -20.07 -23.21 -22.61
C SER A 234 -21.60 -22.95 -22.59
N GLY A 235 -22.02 -21.70 -22.42
CA GLY A 235 -23.43 -21.29 -22.43
C GLY A 235 -23.93 -20.68 -23.76
N ARG A 236 -23.11 -20.74 -24.81
CA ARG A 236 -23.47 -20.38 -26.19
C ARG A 236 -23.51 -21.63 -27.06
#